data_b71deb7b87e2166c3948be19fcd6c728
#
_entry.id   b71deb7b87e2166c3948be19fcd6c728
#
_cell.length_a   1.000
_cell.length_b   1.000
_cell.length_c   1.000
_cell.angle_alpha   90.00
_cell.angle_beta   90.00
_cell.angle_gamma   90.00
#
_symmetry.space_group_name_H-M   'P 1'
#
loop_
_entity.id
_entity.type
_entity.pdbx_description
1 polymer ?
#
loop_
_entity_poly.entity_id
_entity_poly.type
_entity_poly.pdbx_seq_one_letter_code
_entity_poly.pdbx_strand_id
1 'polypeptide(L)'
;SEVRGGAPISAGVLRSAVEGSLKRLQTDYIDLYQLHWPNRAAYHFRDIWTFDPRAGDRAKIEAHMIEILQEASKLIAEGKIHHLALSNESVWGAAKWLALADRHALPRVVSVQNEYSLLCRQFDSDWAELSHLENLPLLAFSTLATGLLTGKYAGDVIPTASRRSLNPTLSGRVTPQVSVFGGADLDMRHHD
;
A
#
# COMPACT_ATOMS: atom_id res chain seq x y z
N SER A 1 5.72 0.96 -9.62
CA SER A 1 5.22 -0.25 -10.28
C SER A 1 5.99 -0.43 -11.59
N GLU A 2 6.19 -1.67 -12.00
CA GLU A 2 6.81 -2.00 -13.28
C GLU A 2 5.95 -1.53 -14.48
N VAL A 3 4.71 -1.14 -14.22
CA VAL A 3 3.86 -0.48 -15.19
C VAL A 3 4.53 0.82 -15.62
N ARG A 4 4.75 0.98 -16.92
CA ARG A 4 5.45 2.12 -17.56
C ARG A 4 6.95 2.20 -17.24
N GLY A 5 7.63 1.07 -17.14
CA GLY A 5 9.07 1.01 -16.92
C GLY A 5 9.53 1.53 -15.56
N GLY A 6 8.65 1.51 -14.55
CA GLY A 6 8.99 1.93 -13.20
C GLY A 6 9.08 3.43 -12.98
N ALA A 7 8.63 4.25 -13.93
CA ALA A 7 8.66 5.70 -13.78
C ALA A 7 7.91 6.17 -12.53
N PRO A 8 8.44 7.18 -11.82
CA PRO A 8 7.77 7.77 -10.67
C PRO A 8 6.37 8.31 -11.05
N ILE A 9 5.45 8.33 -10.10
CA ILE A 9 4.17 8.99 -10.27
C ILE A 9 4.43 10.51 -10.32
N SER A 10 3.95 11.17 -11.39
CA SER A 10 3.88 12.61 -11.52
C SER A 10 2.46 13.01 -11.87
N ALA A 11 2.13 14.30 -11.89
CA ALA A 11 0.80 14.77 -12.29
C ALA A 11 0.40 14.23 -13.68
N GLY A 12 1.28 14.31 -14.67
CA GLY A 12 1.03 13.80 -16.02
C GLY A 12 0.88 12.28 -16.07
N VAL A 13 1.67 11.53 -15.28
CA VAL A 13 1.57 10.08 -15.17
C VAL A 13 0.25 9.69 -14.50
N LEU A 14 -0.17 10.40 -13.46
CA LEU A 14 -1.44 10.16 -12.78
C LEU A 14 -2.61 10.34 -13.75
N ARG A 15 -2.67 11.49 -14.45
CA ARG A 15 -3.72 11.78 -15.44
C ARG A 15 -3.81 10.70 -16.52
N SER A 16 -2.69 10.39 -17.15
CA SER A 16 -2.64 9.36 -18.21
C SER A 16 -3.04 7.98 -17.68
N ALA A 17 -2.75 7.67 -16.40
CA ALA A 17 -3.12 6.41 -15.79
C ALA A 17 -4.63 6.33 -15.54
N VAL A 18 -5.25 7.41 -15.03
CA VAL A 18 -6.70 7.52 -14.84
C VAL A 18 -7.41 7.37 -16.19
N GLU A 19 -7.03 8.16 -17.18
CA GLU A 19 -7.65 8.12 -18.52
C GLU A 19 -7.50 6.75 -19.20
N GLY A 20 -6.34 6.13 -19.06
CA GLY A 20 -6.12 4.75 -19.53
C GLY A 20 -6.98 3.72 -18.79
N SER A 21 -7.27 3.93 -17.51
CA SER A 21 -8.15 3.06 -16.72
C SER A 21 -9.61 3.24 -17.13
N LEU A 22 -10.08 4.47 -17.27
CA LEU A 22 -11.43 4.78 -17.75
C LEU A 22 -11.71 4.11 -19.12
N LYS A 23 -10.75 4.24 -20.06
CA LYS A 23 -10.86 3.60 -21.37
C LYS A 23 -10.95 2.07 -21.28
N ARG A 24 -10.15 1.43 -20.42
CA ARG A 24 -10.19 -0.05 -20.27
C ARG A 24 -11.45 -0.53 -19.58
N LEU A 25 -11.93 0.23 -18.58
CA LEU A 25 -13.16 -0.07 -17.83
C LEU A 25 -14.42 0.31 -18.59
N GLN A 26 -14.31 1.07 -19.70
CA GLN A 26 -15.44 1.57 -20.49
C GLN A 26 -16.44 2.36 -19.64
N THR A 27 -15.92 3.26 -18.81
CA THR A 27 -16.70 4.13 -17.92
C THR A 27 -16.15 5.54 -17.95
N ASP A 28 -16.98 6.52 -17.57
CA ASP A 28 -16.59 7.92 -17.53
C ASP A 28 -16.00 8.34 -16.19
N TYR A 29 -16.16 7.54 -15.14
CA TYR A 29 -15.67 7.85 -13.80
C TYR A 29 -15.17 6.60 -13.06
N ILE A 30 -14.36 6.85 -12.01
CA ILE A 30 -13.89 5.85 -11.06
C ILE A 30 -14.20 6.38 -9.65
N ASP A 31 -14.91 5.61 -8.83
CA ASP A 31 -15.27 6.03 -7.47
C ASP A 31 -14.04 6.24 -6.59
N LEU A 32 -13.11 5.29 -6.62
CA LEU A 32 -11.90 5.31 -5.81
C LEU A 32 -10.66 5.01 -6.65
N TYR A 33 -9.77 5.98 -6.78
CA TYR A 33 -8.49 5.79 -7.45
C TYR A 33 -7.36 5.70 -6.43
N GLN A 34 -6.64 4.58 -6.41
CA GLN A 34 -5.60 4.33 -5.42
C GLN A 34 -4.19 4.46 -6.01
N LEU A 35 -3.33 5.19 -5.33
CA LEU A 35 -1.90 5.18 -5.58
C LEU A 35 -1.30 3.89 -5.06
N HIS A 36 -0.66 3.08 -5.93
CA HIS A 36 -0.24 1.71 -5.59
C HIS A 36 0.81 1.66 -4.48
N TRP A 37 1.79 2.59 -4.50
CA TRP A 37 2.78 2.82 -3.45
C TRP A 37 3.42 4.20 -3.57
N PRO A 38 4.10 4.70 -2.53
CA PRO A 38 4.77 5.99 -2.56
C PRO A 38 5.97 6.02 -3.52
N ASN A 39 6.31 7.20 -4.04
CA ASN A 39 7.50 7.43 -4.86
C ASN A 39 8.83 7.42 -4.07
N ARG A 40 8.77 7.18 -2.79
CA ARG A 40 9.92 7.05 -1.91
C ARG A 40 10.10 5.62 -1.43
N ALA A 41 11.28 5.29 -0.92
CA ALA A 41 11.51 4.02 -0.25
C ALA A 41 10.55 3.88 0.94
N ALA A 42 10.02 2.68 1.16
CA ALA A 42 9.13 2.33 2.25
C ALA A 42 9.41 0.89 2.69
N TYR A 43 9.03 0.56 3.91
CA TYR A 43 9.23 -0.77 4.49
C TYR A 43 8.23 -1.83 4.00
N HIS A 44 7.29 -1.45 3.13
CA HIS A 44 6.28 -2.35 2.58
C HIS A 44 6.92 -3.46 1.72
N PHE A 45 6.16 -4.52 1.48
CA PHE A 45 6.64 -5.70 0.77
C PHE A 45 7.80 -6.42 1.46
N ARG A 46 7.89 -6.27 2.82
CA ARG A 46 8.87 -6.92 3.69
C ARG A 46 10.30 -6.39 3.57
N ASP A 47 10.46 -5.16 3.08
CA ASP A 47 11.74 -4.46 3.06
C ASP A 47 12.10 -3.81 4.41
N ILE A 48 11.45 -4.24 5.51
CA ILE A 48 11.65 -3.69 6.87
C ILE A 48 13.12 -3.65 7.27
N TRP A 49 13.87 -4.68 6.94
CA TRP A 49 15.27 -4.82 7.33
C TRP A 49 16.26 -4.04 6.44
N THR A 50 15.82 -3.69 5.23
CA THR A 50 16.65 -2.99 4.23
C THR A 50 16.24 -1.54 4.03
N PHE A 51 15.09 -1.14 4.57
CA PHE A 51 14.58 0.22 4.46
C PHE A 51 15.45 1.21 5.23
N ASP A 52 15.99 2.20 4.52
CA ASP A 52 16.72 3.34 5.11
C ASP A 52 15.86 4.61 5.07
N PRO A 53 15.27 5.04 6.19
CA PRO A 53 14.46 6.25 6.24
C PRO A 53 15.27 7.54 6.02
N ARG A 54 16.60 7.50 6.16
CA ARG A 54 17.49 8.66 6.00
C ARG A 54 17.67 9.06 4.53
N ALA A 55 17.36 8.15 3.60
CA ALA A 55 17.44 8.42 2.16
C ALA A 55 16.37 9.39 1.64
N GLY A 56 15.37 9.75 2.47
CA GLY A 56 14.27 10.61 2.08
C GLY A 56 14.58 12.10 2.19
N ASP A 57 14.35 12.86 1.12
CA ASP A 57 14.33 14.33 1.14
C ASP A 57 12.91 14.81 1.41
N ARG A 58 12.66 15.29 2.63
CA ARG A 58 11.34 15.72 3.08
C ARG A 58 10.72 16.79 2.17
N ALA A 59 11.50 17.79 1.76
CA ALA A 59 10.97 18.89 0.96
C ALA A 59 10.52 18.40 -0.43
N LYS A 60 11.29 17.52 -1.05
CA LYS A 60 10.93 16.90 -2.34
C LYS A 60 9.72 15.99 -2.21
N ILE A 61 9.60 15.23 -1.11
CA ILE A 61 8.45 14.36 -0.86
C ILE A 61 7.19 15.19 -0.68
N GLU A 62 7.21 16.25 0.13
CA GLU A 62 6.07 17.13 0.35
C GLU A 62 5.67 17.85 -0.93
N ALA A 63 6.62 18.38 -1.71
CA ALA A 63 6.34 19.02 -3.00
C ALA A 63 5.66 18.06 -3.99
N HIS A 64 6.13 16.82 -4.07
CA HIS A 64 5.52 15.79 -4.89
C HIS A 64 4.09 15.44 -4.43
N MET A 65 3.85 15.31 -3.12
CA MET A 65 2.51 15.05 -2.59
C MET A 65 1.54 16.19 -2.98
N ILE A 66 1.97 17.45 -2.88
CA ILE A 66 1.17 18.62 -3.29
C ILE A 66 0.85 18.55 -4.79
N GLU A 67 1.84 18.26 -5.64
CA GLU A 67 1.64 18.09 -7.09
C GLU A 67 0.55 17.07 -7.40
N ILE A 68 0.61 15.91 -6.75
CA ILE A 68 -0.37 14.83 -6.96
C ILE A 68 -1.76 15.23 -6.44
N LEU A 69 -1.85 15.87 -5.27
CA LEU A 69 -3.14 16.35 -4.74
C LEU A 69 -3.77 17.41 -5.64
N GLN A 70 -2.98 18.32 -6.21
CA GLN A 70 -3.44 19.32 -7.17
C GLN A 70 -3.98 18.66 -8.44
N GLU A 71 -3.31 17.66 -8.96
CA GLU A 71 -3.78 16.94 -10.14
C GLU A 71 -5.04 16.09 -9.82
N ALA A 72 -5.09 15.45 -8.66
CA ALA A 72 -6.29 14.75 -8.20
C ALA A 72 -7.48 15.70 -8.07
N SER A 73 -7.26 16.92 -7.55
CA SER A 73 -8.31 17.96 -7.47
C SER A 73 -8.91 18.29 -8.85
N LYS A 74 -8.07 18.40 -9.89
CA LYS A 74 -8.53 18.62 -11.27
C LYS A 74 -9.33 17.43 -11.79
N LEU A 75 -8.82 16.20 -11.58
CA LEU A 75 -9.50 14.98 -12.01
C LEU A 75 -10.85 14.78 -11.33
N ILE A 76 -10.97 15.18 -10.05
CA ILE A 76 -12.23 15.21 -9.32
C ILE A 76 -13.18 16.26 -9.88
N ALA A 77 -12.70 17.47 -10.14
CA ALA A 77 -13.50 18.54 -10.75
C ALA A 77 -13.99 18.20 -12.17
N GLU A 78 -13.20 17.41 -12.92
CA GLU A 78 -13.57 16.87 -14.22
C GLU A 78 -14.54 15.68 -14.13
N GLY A 79 -14.86 15.18 -12.92
CA GLY A 79 -15.71 14.03 -12.70
C GLY A 79 -15.08 12.69 -13.08
N LYS A 80 -13.77 12.63 -13.36
CA LYS A 80 -13.07 11.42 -13.77
C LYS A 80 -12.79 10.46 -12.62
N ILE A 81 -12.56 11.00 -11.43
CA ILE A 81 -12.47 10.21 -10.19
C ILE A 81 -13.30 10.90 -9.11
N HIS A 82 -13.87 10.15 -8.17
CA HIS A 82 -14.56 10.75 -7.04
C HIS A 82 -13.62 10.94 -5.85
N HIS A 83 -12.76 9.97 -5.58
CA HIS A 83 -11.85 9.98 -4.44
C HIS A 83 -10.46 9.48 -4.81
N LEU A 84 -9.45 10.03 -4.11
CA LEU A 84 -8.07 9.54 -4.12
C LEU A 84 -7.82 8.73 -2.86
N ALA A 85 -7.08 7.63 -2.98
CA ALA A 85 -6.66 6.82 -1.86
C ALA A 85 -5.20 6.36 -1.97
N LEU A 86 -4.68 5.83 -0.88
CA LEU A 86 -3.30 5.37 -0.75
C LEU A 86 -3.24 3.83 -0.73
N SER A 87 -2.09 3.30 -1.04
CA SER A 87 -1.76 1.90 -0.82
C SER A 87 -0.27 1.77 -0.50
N ASN A 88 0.07 0.80 0.34
CA ASN A 88 1.45 0.57 0.78
C ASN A 88 2.12 1.84 1.32
N GLU A 89 1.35 2.64 2.02
CA GLU A 89 1.81 3.90 2.60
C GLU A 89 2.18 3.71 4.08
N SER A 90 3.15 4.48 4.56
CA SER A 90 3.52 4.52 5.98
C SER A 90 2.62 5.49 6.75
N VAL A 91 2.56 5.33 8.09
CA VAL A 91 1.82 6.25 8.96
C VAL A 91 2.29 7.69 8.79
N TRP A 92 3.63 7.90 8.75
CA TRP A 92 4.19 9.23 8.50
C TRP A 92 3.72 9.81 7.17
N GLY A 93 3.72 8.99 6.11
CA GLY A 93 3.29 9.45 4.80
C GLY A 93 1.81 9.79 4.77
N ALA A 94 0.95 8.95 5.33
CA ALA A 94 -0.48 9.21 5.39
C ALA A 94 -0.80 10.49 6.17
N ALA A 95 -0.19 10.69 7.35
CA ALA A 95 -0.34 11.93 8.11
C ALA A 95 0.11 13.16 7.30
N LYS A 96 1.17 13.01 6.47
CA LYS A 96 1.62 14.09 5.58
C LYS A 96 0.64 14.39 4.46
N TRP A 97 0.09 13.36 3.79
CA TRP A 97 -0.94 13.54 2.77
C TRP A 97 -2.13 14.33 3.31
N LEU A 98 -2.62 13.97 4.50
CA LEU A 98 -3.75 14.63 5.16
C LEU A 98 -3.41 16.07 5.54
N ALA A 99 -2.29 16.30 6.22
CA ALA A 99 -1.88 17.63 6.65
C ALA A 99 -1.61 18.60 5.47
N LEU A 100 -1.09 18.10 4.35
CA LEU A 100 -0.88 18.90 3.14
C LEU A 100 -2.20 19.20 2.44
N ALA A 101 -3.11 18.23 2.37
CA ALA A 101 -4.46 18.44 1.82
C ALA A 101 -5.18 19.55 2.58
N ASP A 102 -5.20 19.49 3.91
CA ASP A 102 -5.86 20.49 4.76
C ASP A 102 -5.19 21.87 4.62
N ARG A 103 -3.86 21.92 4.66
CA ARG A 103 -3.09 23.18 4.55
C ARG A 103 -3.34 23.90 3.22
N HIS A 104 -3.48 23.16 2.15
CA HIS A 104 -3.60 23.71 0.79
C HIS A 104 -5.03 23.70 0.25
N ALA A 105 -6.03 23.37 1.08
CA ALA A 105 -7.44 23.22 0.70
C ALA A 105 -7.62 22.29 -0.52
N LEU A 106 -6.89 21.17 -0.52
CA LEU A 106 -6.91 20.12 -1.54
C LEU A 106 -7.73 18.91 -1.06
N PRO A 107 -8.18 18.02 -1.96
CA PRO A 107 -8.92 16.83 -1.57
C PRO A 107 -8.10 15.93 -0.64
N ARG A 108 -8.71 15.50 0.48
CA ARG A 108 -8.10 14.52 1.37
C ARG A 108 -8.14 13.13 0.72
N VAL A 109 -7.12 12.32 1.02
CA VAL A 109 -7.17 10.88 0.76
C VAL A 109 -8.19 10.23 1.69
N VAL A 110 -8.96 9.25 1.18
CA VAL A 110 -10.14 8.72 1.90
C VAL A 110 -9.96 7.31 2.46
N SER A 111 -8.92 6.59 2.06
CA SER A 111 -8.61 5.25 2.58
C SER A 111 -7.15 4.90 2.34
N VAL A 112 -6.69 3.86 3.02
CA VAL A 112 -5.39 3.23 2.76
C VAL A 112 -5.56 1.73 2.55
N GLN A 113 -4.90 1.18 1.53
CA GLN A 113 -4.85 -0.27 1.32
C GLN A 113 -3.46 -0.80 1.70
N ASN A 114 -3.38 -1.46 2.85
CA ASN A 114 -2.13 -2.02 3.38
C ASN A 114 -2.28 -3.51 3.69
N GLU A 115 -1.15 -4.23 3.78
CA GLU A 115 -1.15 -5.62 4.21
C GLU A 115 -1.63 -5.72 5.66
N TYR A 116 -2.61 -6.60 5.89
CA TYR A 116 -3.11 -6.88 7.22
C TYR A 116 -3.65 -8.30 7.31
N SER A 117 -3.18 -9.06 8.30
CA SER A 117 -3.63 -10.41 8.59
C SER A 117 -3.28 -10.75 10.03
N LEU A 118 -3.67 -11.94 10.52
CA LEU A 118 -3.22 -12.43 11.83
C LEU A 118 -1.69 -12.59 11.92
N LEU A 119 -1.00 -12.70 10.77
CA LEU A 119 0.46 -12.81 10.68
C LEU A 119 1.17 -11.48 10.36
N CYS A 120 0.42 -10.44 10.03
CA CYS A 120 0.94 -9.10 9.74
C CYS A 120 0.09 -8.05 10.46
N ARG A 121 0.48 -7.71 11.67
CA ARG A 121 -0.30 -6.89 12.61
C ARG A 121 0.23 -5.47 12.77
N GLN A 122 1.07 -4.98 11.83
CA GLN A 122 1.67 -3.64 11.90
C GLN A 122 0.64 -2.51 11.92
N PHE A 123 -0.55 -2.74 11.39
CA PHE A 123 -1.63 -1.76 11.42
C PHE A 123 -2.18 -1.51 12.81
N ASP A 124 -2.11 -2.49 13.72
CA ASP A 124 -2.72 -2.39 15.05
C ASP A 124 -2.00 -1.44 16.00
N SER A 125 -0.81 -1.01 15.65
CA SER A 125 -0.06 0.00 16.41
C SER A 125 -0.41 1.42 15.94
N ASP A 126 0.54 2.13 15.37
CA ASP A 126 0.42 3.54 15.00
C ASP A 126 -0.67 3.84 13.96
N TRP A 127 -0.91 2.89 13.05
CA TRP A 127 -1.94 3.04 12.02
C TRP A 127 -3.37 3.03 12.57
N ALA A 128 -3.65 2.24 13.60
CA ALA A 128 -4.99 2.16 14.19
C ALA A 128 -5.41 3.51 14.77
N GLU A 129 -4.50 4.20 15.46
CA GLU A 129 -4.74 5.54 15.98
C GLU A 129 -5.00 6.55 14.86
N LEU A 130 -4.09 6.63 13.88
CA LEU A 130 -4.25 7.54 12.73
C LEU A 130 -5.58 7.27 11.98
N SER A 131 -5.85 6.00 11.70
CA SER A 131 -7.06 5.59 10.98
C SER A 131 -8.34 6.04 11.68
N HIS A 132 -8.37 5.87 13.00
CA HIS A 132 -9.52 6.25 13.82
C HIS A 132 -9.68 7.78 13.90
N LEU A 133 -8.62 8.49 14.27
CA LEU A 133 -8.67 9.93 14.52
C LEU A 133 -8.85 10.75 13.23
N GLU A 134 -8.30 10.28 12.11
CA GLU A 134 -8.35 10.96 10.82
C GLU A 134 -9.45 10.43 9.90
N ASN A 135 -10.24 9.45 10.36
CA ASN A 135 -11.25 8.77 9.55
C ASN A 135 -10.71 8.24 8.21
N LEU A 136 -9.56 7.55 8.29
CA LEU A 136 -8.85 6.97 7.14
C LEU A 136 -8.90 5.44 7.21
N PRO A 137 -9.99 4.78 6.76
CA PRO A 137 -10.18 3.34 6.91
C PRO A 137 -9.17 2.50 6.13
N LEU A 138 -8.89 1.32 6.70
CA LEU A 138 -8.06 0.30 6.07
C LEU A 138 -8.86 -0.55 5.08
N LEU A 139 -8.33 -0.70 3.87
CA LEU A 139 -8.67 -1.76 2.94
C LEU A 139 -7.59 -2.85 3.05
N ALA A 140 -7.89 -3.92 3.78
CA ALA A 140 -6.91 -4.96 4.07
C ALA A 140 -6.63 -5.85 2.86
N PHE A 141 -5.36 -6.03 2.47
CA PHE A 141 -4.99 -7.06 1.51
C PHE A 141 -4.18 -8.19 2.17
N SER A 142 -4.07 -9.33 1.50
CA SER A 142 -3.43 -10.55 2.00
C SER A 142 -3.97 -11.02 3.37
N THR A 143 -5.25 -10.86 3.62
CA THR A 143 -5.90 -11.18 4.90
C THR A 143 -5.75 -12.62 5.33
N LEU A 144 -5.58 -13.55 4.38
CA LEU A 144 -5.27 -14.95 4.61
C LEU A 144 -3.76 -15.27 4.50
N ALA A 145 -2.90 -14.24 4.63
CA ALA A 145 -1.45 -14.37 4.55
C ALA A 145 -1.00 -15.21 3.33
N THR A 146 -1.49 -14.84 2.14
CA THR A 146 -1.23 -15.55 0.86
C THR A 146 -1.64 -17.03 0.85
N GLY A 147 -2.55 -17.40 1.74
CA GLY A 147 -3.10 -18.75 1.88
C GLY A 147 -2.54 -19.56 3.04
N LEU A 148 -1.59 -19.03 3.82
CA LEU A 148 -1.06 -19.72 5.01
C LEU A 148 -2.15 -19.99 6.04
N LEU A 149 -2.99 -19.02 6.31
CA LEU A 149 -4.07 -19.11 7.31
C LEU A 149 -5.22 -20.03 6.89
N THR A 150 -5.19 -20.57 5.68
CA THR A 150 -6.20 -21.55 5.24
C THR A 150 -5.88 -23.00 5.66
N GLY A 151 -4.70 -23.25 6.21
CA GLY A 151 -4.23 -24.61 6.54
C GLY A 151 -3.76 -25.45 5.35
N LYS A 152 -3.94 -24.99 4.10
CA LYS A 152 -3.62 -25.78 2.89
C LYS A 152 -2.13 -26.12 2.71
N TYR A 153 -1.26 -25.48 3.46
CA TYR A 153 0.19 -25.74 3.45
C TYR A 153 0.66 -26.51 4.69
N ALA A 154 -0.26 -27.04 5.50
CA ALA A 154 0.07 -27.86 6.67
C ALA A 154 0.88 -29.10 6.25
N GLY A 155 1.91 -29.47 7.05
CA GLY A 155 2.80 -30.58 6.74
C GLY A 155 3.71 -30.37 5.53
N ASP A 156 4.09 -29.11 5.25
CA ASP A 156 4.93 -28.71 4.10
C ASP A 156 4.39 -29.11 2.72
N VAL A 157 3.11 -29.40 2.64
CA VAL A 157 2.43 -29.71 1.37
C VAL A 157 2.27 -28.44 0.55
N ILE A 158 2.63 -28.49 -0.73
CA ILE A 158 2.38 -27.43 -1.71
C ILE A 158 1.33 -27.93 -2.70
N PRO A 159 0.04 -27.59 -2.51
CA PRO A 159 -1.00 -28.04 -3.43
C PRO A 159 -0.75 -27.50 -4.86
N THR A 160 -1.05 -28.33 -5.86
CA THR A 160 -0.98 -27.96 -7.27
C THR A 160 -1.87 -26.74 -7.53
N ALA A 161 -1.43 -25.80 -8.38
CA ALA A 161 -2.09 -24.53 -8.68
C ALA A 161 -2.31 -23.61 -7.47
N SER A 162 -1.67 -23.86 -6.33
CA SER A 162 -1.64 -22.91 -5.22
C SER A 162 -0.73 -21.72 -5.56
N ARG A 163 -0.94 -20.58 -4.89
CA ARG A 163 -0.11 -19.40 -5.10
C ARG A 163 1.38 -19.69 -4.88
N ARG A 164 1.70 -20.58 -3.93
CA ARG A 164 3.09 -21.00 -3.63
C ARG A 164 3.67 -21.87 -4.75
N SER A 165 2.85 -22.72 -5.40
CA SER A 165 3.32 -23.53 -6.53
C SER A 165 3.48 -22.74 -7.81
N LEU A 166 2.63 -21.73 -8.04
CA LEU A 166 2.66 -20.89 -9.24
C LEU A 166 3.77 -19.82 -9.18
N ASN A 167 4.22 -19.46 -7.99
CA ASN A 167 5.30 -18.50 -7.80
C ASN A 167 6.26 -18.96 -6.69
N PRO A 168 7.24 -19.79 -7.03
CA PRO A 168 8.22 -20.31 -6.07
C PRO A 168 9.06 -19.23 -5.37
N THR A 169 9.25 -18.07 -6.02
CA THR A 169 9.97 -16.94 -5.42
C THR A 169 9.17 -16.27 -4.31
N LEU A 170 7.85 -16.42 -4.29
CA LEU A 170 7.01 -16.05 -3.15
C LEU A 170 7.17 -17.03 -1.98
N SER A 171 7.72 -18.22 -2.17
CA SER A 171 7.91 -19.18 -1.08
C SER A 171 8.89 -18.68 -0.03
N GLY A 172 9.94 -17.93 -0.42
CA GLY A 172 10.81 -17.21 0.51
C GLY A 172 10.12 -16.06 1.27
N ARG A 173 9.01 -15.53 0.71
CA ARG A 173 8.16 -14.51 1.37
C ARG A 173 7.07 -15.12 2.22
N VAL A 174 6.86 -16.42 2.14
CA VAL A 174 5.78 -17.17 2.78
C VAL A 174 6.30 -18.14 3.85
N THR A 175 7.61 -18.27 4.03
CA THR A 175 8.13 -18.83 5.28
C THR A 175 7.63 -17.92 6.40
N PRO A 176 7.09 -18.50 7.50
CA PRO A 176 6.60 -17.74 8.63
C PRO A 176 7.77 -17.08 9.38
N GLN A 177 8.33 -16.04 8.79
CA GLN A 177 9.04 -15.05 9.56
C GLN A 177 7.96 -14.12 10.10
N VAL A 178 7.35 -14.55 11.17
CA VAL A 178 6.52 -13.67 11.98
C VAL A 178 7.48 -12.68 12.60
N SER A 179 7.60 -11.48 12.02
CA SER A 179 8.18 -10.36 12.73
C SER A 179 7.23 -10.01 13.88
N VAL A 180 7.35 -10.71 14.96
CA VAL A 180 6.74 -10.29 16.20
C VAL A 180 7.60 -9.18 16.75
N PHE A 181 6.97 -8.11 17.17
CA PHE A 181 7.48 -6.95 17.85
C PHE A 181 8.90 -7.09 18.41
N GLY A 182 9.86 -6.33 17.87
CA GLY A 182 11.20 -6.25 18.43
C GLY A 182 12.26 -7.13 17.78
N GLY A 183 12.04 -7.68 16.58
CA GLY A 183 13.11 -8.32 15.80
C GLY A 183 13.52 -9.72 16.26
N ALA A 184 12.68 -10.42 16.96
CA ALA A 184 12.86 -11.84 17.21
C ALA A 184 12.17 -12.65 16.12
N ASP A 185 12.93 -13.36 15.29
CA ASP A 185 12.43 -14.39 14.41
C ASP A 185 11.90 -15.54 15.28
N LEU A 186 10.58 -15.65 15.39
CA LEU A 186 9.98 -16.85 15.96
C LEU A 186 9.94 -17.91 14.85
N ASP A 187 10.87 -18.84 14.89
CA ASP A 187 10.79 -20.07 14.12
C ASP A 187 9.68 -20.94 14.70
N MET A 188 8.50 -20.91 14.09
CA MET A 188 7.33 -21.68 14.52
C MET A 188 7.49 -23.20 14.31
N ARG A 189 8.67 -23.68 13.89
CA ARG A 189 8.92 -25.10 13.65
C ARG A 189 9.32 -25.89 14.91
N HIS A 190 9.41 -25.26 16.08
CA HIS A 190 9.91 -25.90 17.31
C HIS A 190 9.01 -25.68 18.54
N HIS A 191 7.71 -25.83 18.39
CA HIS A 191 6.82 -26.04 19.54
C HIS A 191 5.97 -27.30 19.29
N ASP A 192 6.57 -28.45 19.61
CA ASP A 192 5.84 -29.65 19.98
C ASP A 192 5.35 -29.56 21.44
#